data_314414c752bc5ba584dd516856b963d6
#
_entry.id   314414c752bc5ba584dd516856b963d6
#
_cell.length_a   1.000
_cell.length_b   1.000
_cell.length_c   1.000
_cell.angle_alpha   90.00
_cell.angle_beta   90.00
_cell.angle_gamma   90.00
#
_symmetry.space_group_name_H-M   'P 1'
#
loop_
_entity.id
_entity.type
_entity.pdbx_description
1 polymer ?
#
loop_
_entity_poly.entity_id
_entity_poly.type
_entity_poly.pdbx_seq_one_letter_code
_entity_poly.pdbx_strand_id
1 'polypeptide(L)'
;MTDPVAVRIKRLPHGEGLSLPAYATPGAAGMDVLAAEDVTLPPGGRHAVATGFAVAIPEGYEIQVRPRSGLALKHGMSVANAPGTIDSDYRGELKVILINHGDEPFPIHRGDRVAQLVLAPVTQAAWEQVAELDDTARGSGGFGSTGGHAKLG
;
A
#
# COMPACT_ATOMS: atom_id res chain seq x y z
N MET A 1 -23.51 -6.64 -1.81
CA MET A 1 -22.38 -6.04 -1.06
C MET A 1 -22.15 -6.81 0.23
N THR A 2 -20.90 -7.04 0.57
CA THR A 2 -20.54 -7.59 1.87
C THR A 2 -20.64 -6.52 2.96
N ASP A 3 -20.91 -6.92 4.19
CA ASP A 3 -20.93 -6.00 5.31
C ASP A 3 -19.52 -5.43 5.57
N PRO A 4 -19.42 -4.15 5.96
CA PRO A 4 -18.15 -3.57 6.33
C PRO A 4 -17.54 -4.27 7.55
N VAL A 5 -16.22 -4.36 7.56
CA VAL A 5 -15.46 -4.87 8.70
C VAL A 5 -15.05 -3.69 9.58
N ALA A 6 -15.35 -3.76 10.87
CA ALA A 6 -14.98 -2.71 11.81
C ALA A 6 -13.47 -2.75 12.08
N VAL A 7 -12.80 -1.64 11.80
CA VAL A 7 -11.38 -1.43 12.12
C VAL A 7 -11.30 -0.26 13.10
N ARG A 8 -10.72 -0.49 14.28
CA ARG A 8 -10.54 0.58 15.27
C ARG A 8 -9.42 1.49 14.83
N ILE A 9 -9.64 2.80 14.92
CA ILE A 9 -8.66 3.81 14.54
C ILE A 9 -8.49 4.83 15.66
N LYS A 10 -7.23 5.19 15.92
CA LYS A 10 -6.86 6.18 16.92
C LYS A 10 -6.20 7.36 16.22
N ARG A 11 -6.68 8.57 16.50
CA ARG A 11 -6.03 9.81 16.07
C ARG A 11 -4.87 10.15 17.00
N LEU A 12 -3.68 10.31 16.43
CA LEU A 12 -2.51 10.77 17.18
C LEU A 12 -2.52 12.32 17.26
N PRO A 13 -1.75 12.94 18.18
CA PRO A 13 -1.78 14.40 18.34
C PRO A 13 -1.53 15.18 17.05
N HIS A 14 -0.58 14.74 16.22
CA HIS A 14 -0.27 15.41 14.95
C HIS A 14 -1.26 15.09 13.82
N GLY A 15 -2.25 14.24 14.07
CA GLY A 15 -3.36 13.98 13.15
C GLY A 15 -4.57 14.88 13.39
N GLU A 16 -4.51 15.77 14.37
CA GLU A 16 -5.62 16.67 14.71
C GLU A 16 -6.02 17.52 13.51
N GLY A 17 -7.32 17.58 13.22
CA GLY A 17 -7.86 18.35 12.11
C GLY A 17 -7.84 17.64 10.76
N LEU A 18 -7.17 16.49 10.62
CA LEU A 18 -7.20 15.71 9.38
C LEU A 18 -8.43 14.81 9.34
N SER A 19 -8.99 14.62 8.14
CA SER A 19 -10.05 13.64 7.95
C SER A 19 -9.51 12.22 8.13
N LEU A 20 -10.37 11.32 8.61
CA LEU A 20 -10.07 9.88 8.58
C LEU A 20 -9.85 9.41 7.14
N PRO A 21 -9.06 8.36 6.93
CA PRO A 21 -9.00 7.72 5.61
C PRO A 21 -10.42 7.40 5.12
N ALA A 22 -10.69 7.69 3.86
CA ALA A 22 -12.04 7.57 3.32
C ALA A 22 -12.05 7.08 1.88
N TYR A 23 -13.11 6.37 1.52
CA TYR A 23 -13.39 5.99 0.13
C TYR A 23 -13.90 7.20 -0.64
N ALA A 24 -13.29 7.49 -1.79
CA ALA A 24 -13.72 8.61 -2.62
C ALA A 24 -15.06 8.35 -3.32
N THR A 25 -15.36 7.08 -3.60
CA THR A 25 -16.63 6.66 -4.23
C THR A 25 -17.16 5.41 -3.53
N PRO A 26 -18.47 5.11 -3.63
CA PRO A 26 -19.06 3.94 -2.95
C PRO A 26 -18.47 2.59 -3.36
N GLY A 27 -17.91 2.49 -4.56
CA GLY A 27 -17.31 1.25 -5.06
C GLY A 27 -15.79 1.21 -4.99
N ALA A 28 -15.15 2.22 -4.38
CA ALA A 28 -13.70 2.24 -4.31
C ALA A 28 -13.17 1.10 -3.43
N ALA A 29 -12.09 0.45 -3.88
CA ALA A 29 -11.41 -0.59 -3.10
C ALA A 29 -10.46 0.01 -2.06
N GLY A 30 -9.90 1.18 -2.32
CA GLY A 30 -8.94 1.85 -1.47
C GLY A 30 -9.49 3.12 -0.83
N MET A 31 -9.11 3.34 0.42
CA MET A 31 -9.35 4.59 1.12
C MET A 31 -8.17 5.53 0.88
N ASP A 32 -8.44 6.78 0.54
CA ASP A 32 -7.38 7.79 0.49
C ASP A 32 -6.90 8.12 1.89
N VAL A 33 -5.59 8.17 2.06
CA VAL A 33 -4.94 8.57 3.31
C VAL A 33 -4.14 9.85 3.09
N LEU A 34 -4.18 10.75 4.08
CA LEU A 34 -3.61 12.08 4.00
C LEU A 34 -2.25 12.15 4.71
N ALA A 35 -1.37 13.01 4.20
CA ALA A 35 -0.14 13.36 4.90
C ALA A 35 -0.44 14.20 6.15
N ALA A 36 0.23 13.91 7.26
CA ALA A 36 0.15 14.70 8.49
C ALA A 36 1.35 15.64 8.66
N GLU A 37 2.14 15.80 7.62
CA GLU A 37 3.35 16.63 7.65
C GLU A 37 3.61 17.25 6.28
N ASP A 38 4.45 18.28 6.27
CA ASP A 38 5.01 18.85 5.05
C ASP A 38 6.40 18.27 4.85
N VAL A 39 6.67 17.77 3.64
CA VAL A 39 7.99 17.26 3.27
C VAL A 39 8.18 17.37 1.76
N THR A 40 9.39 17.68 1.32
CA THR A 40 9.72 17.68 -0.11
C THR A 40 10.68 16.53 -0.38
N LEU A 41 10.32 15.68 -1.35
CA LEU A 41 11.15 14.57 -1.78
C LEU A 41 11.93 14.97 -3.04
N PRO A 42 13.28 15.01 -2.97
CA PRO A 42 14.09 15.19 -4.18
C PRO A 42 13.96 13.96 -5.09
N PRO A 43 14.32 14.08 -6.38
CA PRO A 43 14.39 12.90 -7.26
C PRO A 43 15.21 11.78 -6.63
N GLY A 44 14.66 10.55 -6.59
CA GLY A 44 15.28 9.39 -5.94
C GLY A 44 15.14 9.36 -4.42
N GLY A 45 14.62 10.40 -3.80
CA GLY A 45 14.44 10.48 -2.35
C GLY A 45 13.24 9.69 -1.86
N ARG A 46 13.31 9.21 -0.63
CA ARG A 46 12.19 8.53 0.05
C ARG A 46 12.04 9.01 1.48
N HIS A 47 10.82 8.92 1.98
CA HIS A 47 10.49 9.34 3.34
C HIS A 47 9.26 8.58 3.84
N ALA A 48 9.28 8.20 5.10
CA ALA A 48 8.12 7.61 5.77
C ALA A 48 7.17 8.72 6.22
N VAL A 49 6.21 9.05 5.37
CA VAL A 49 5.28 10.15 5.60
C VAL A 49 4.30 9.78 6.72
N ALA A 50 4.23 10.63 7.73
CA ALA A 50 3.30 10.47 8.85
C ALA A 50 1.85 10.67 8.37
N THR A 51 0.92 9.87 8.90
CA THR A 51 -0.51 10.00 8.63
C THR A 51 -1.30 10.53 9.81
N GLY A 52 -0.74 10.47 11.01
CA GLY A 52 -1.41 10.91 12.23
C GLY A 52 -2.42 9.91 12.79
N PHE A 53 -2.42 8.67 12.32
CA PHE A 53 -3.34 7.63 12.76
C PHE A 53 -2.64 6.32 13.09
N ALA A 54 -3.21 5.58 14.05
CA ALA A 54 -2.86 4.20 14.33
C ALA A 54 -4.15 3.37 14.31
N VAL A 55 -4.03 2.10 13.95
CA VAL A 55 -5.20 1.21 13.80
C VAL A 55 -5.03 -0.08 14.58
N ALA A 56 -6.17 -0.72 14.87
CA ALA A 56 -6.24 -2.10 15.33
C ALA A 56 -7.08 -2.88 14.32
N ILE A 57 -6.40 -3.59 13.44
CA ILE A 57 -7.04 -4.41 12.41
C ILE A 57 -7.47 -5.72 13.05
N PRO A 58 -8.70 -6.20 12.84
CA PRO A 58 -9.12 -7.49 13.40
C PRO A 58 -8.28 -8.64 12.82
N GLU A 59 -8.08 -9.67 13.63
CA GLU A 59 -7.39 -10.89 13.20
C GLU A 59 -8.07 -11.46 11.95
N GLY A 60 -7.29 -11.97 11.02
CA GLY A 60 -7.77 -12.47 9.73
C GLY A 60 -7.80 -11.42 8.63
N TYR A 61 -7.39 -10.19 8.92
CA TYR A 61 -7.32 -9.10 7.95
C TYR A 61 -5.96 -8.39 8.01
N GLU A 62 -5.64 -7.70 6.92
CA GLU A 62 -4.52 -6.79 6.80
C GLU A 62 -4.98 -5.48 6.16
N ILE A 63 -4.18 -4.45 6.27
CA ILE A 63 -4.31 -3.27 5.41
C ILE A 63 -3.07 -3.20 4.52
N GLN A 64 -3.29 -3.02 3.22
CA GLN A 64 -2.24 -2.79 2.25
C GLN A 64 -2.12 -1.30 1.95
N VAL A 65 -0.90 -0.80 1.88
CA VAL A 65 -0.60 0.58 1.48
C VAL A 65 -0.19 0.56 0.02
N ARG A 66 -0.98 1.19 -0.84
CA ARG A 66 -0.80 1.19 -2.29
C ARG A 66 -0.59 2.59 -2.82
N PRO A 67 0.20 2.76 -3.91
CA PRO A 67 0.35 4.05 -4.56
C PRO A 67 -0.96 4.55 -5.18
N ARG A 68 -1.05 5.86 -5.37
CA ARG A 68 -2.12 6.47 -6.17
C ARG A 68 -1.65 6.59 -7.61
N SER A 69 -2.50 6.14 -8.55
CA SER A 69 -2.16 6.11 -9.98
C SER A 69 -1.87 7.50 -10.55
N GLY A 70 -2.60 8.52 -10.13
CA GLY A 70 -2.38 9.89 -10.60
C GLY A 70 -1.03 10.46 -10.19
N LEU A 71 -0.60 10.22 -8.95
CA LEU A 71 0.73 10.63 -8.48
C LEU A 71 1.85 9.86 -9.18
N ALA A 72 1.63 8.57 -9.42
CA ALA A 72 2.59 7.73 -10.12
C ALA A 72 2.79 8.19 -11.56
N LEU A 73 1.70 8.39 -12.29
CA LEU A 73 1.76 8.75 -13.69
C LEU A 73 2.29 10.16 -13.91
N LYS A 74 1.78 11.14 -13.15
CA LYS A 74 2.09 12.57 -13.40
C LYS A 74 3.42 13.00 -12.78
N HIS A 75 3.80 12.41 -11.65
CA HIS A 75 4.94 12.89 -10.85
C HIS A 75 5.98 11.80 -10.55
N GLY A 76 5.73 10.56 -10.96
CA GLY A 76 6.64 9.45 -10.66
C GLY A 76 6.67 9.05 -9.19
N MET A 77 5.67 9.45 -8.41
CA MET A 77 5.59 9.10 -6.99
C MET A 77 5.08 7.68 -6.81
N SER A 78 5.70 6.93 -5.92
CA SER A 78 5.29 5.58 -5.59
C SER A 78 5.46 5.32 -4.10
N VAL A 79 4.96 4.18 -3.65
CA VAL A 79 5.23 3.63 -2.32
C VAL A 79 6.39 2.64 -2.49
N ALA A 80 7.50 2.90 -1.81
CA ALA A 80 8.76 2.16 -2.02
C ALA A 80 8.65 0.66 -1.76
N ASN A 81 7.78 0.27 -0.82
CA ASN A 81 7.52 -1.12 -0.46
C ASN A 81 6.17 -1.64 -0.97
N ALA A 82 5.61 -1.03 -2.00
CA ALA A 82 4.27 -1.38 -2.50
C ALA A 82 4.17 -2.86 -2.93
N PRO A 83 3.12 -3.58 -2.50
CA PRO A 83 2.13 -3.13 -1.53
C PRO A 83 2.71 -3.18 -0.10
N GLY A 84 2.61 -2.07 0.63
CA GLY A 84 2.99 -2.07 2.04
C GLY A 84 2.03 -2.96 2.84
N THR A 85 2.55 -3.65 3.83
CA THR A 85 1.76 -4.57 4.65
C THR A 85 1.62 -4.03 6.06
N ILE A 86 0.36 -3.89 6.53
CA ILE A 86 0.06 -3.56 7.91
C ILE A 86 -0.65 -4.75 8.52
N ASP A 87 0.04 -5.42 9.45
CA ASP A 87 -0.45 -6.62 10.10
C ASP A 87 -1.50 -6.30 11.16
N SER A 88 -2.33 -7.29 11.49
CA SER A 88 -3.40 -7.11 12.49
C SER A 88 -2.89 -6.77 13.89
N ASP A 89 -1.67 -7.18 14.23
CA ASP A 89 -1.05 -6.94 15.53
C ASP A 89 -0.16 -5.68 15.59
N TYR A 90 -0.03 -4.94 14.48
CA TYR A 90 0.70 -3.68 14.47
C TYR A 90 -0.14 -2.58 15.13
N ARG A 91 0.47 -1.84 16.07
CA ARG A 91 -0.19 -0.75 16.81
C ARG A 91 0.50 0.60 16.66
N GLY A 92 1.57 0.66 15.87
CA GLY A 92 2.26 1.90 15.60
C GLY A 92 1.51 2.81 14.63
N GLU A 93 2.05 3.97 14.43
CA GLU A 93 1.50 4.92 13.47
C GLU A 93 1.53 4.35 12.04
N LEU A 94 0.44 4.56 11.30
CA LEU A 94 0.43 4.34 9.85
C LEU A 94 1.33 5.36 9.19
N LYS A 95 2.34 4.88 8.49
CA LYS A 95 3.25 5.71 7.68
C LYS A 95 3.30 5.21 6.26
N VAL A 96 3.43 6.13 5.33
CA VAL A 96 3.52 5.82 3.91
C VAL A 96 4.96 6.09 3.47
N ILE A 97 5.66 5.03 3.06
CA ILE A 97 7.04 5.16 2.57
C ILE A 97 7.01 5.58 1.11
N LEU A 98 6.94 6.90 0.89
CA LEU A 98 6.93 7.45 -0.48
C LEU A 98 8.34 7.52 -1.04
N ILE A 99 8.44 7.29 -2.34
CA ILE A 99 9.67 7.47 -3.12
C ILE A 99 9.36 8.28 -4.37
N ASN A 100 10.27 9.17 -4.74
CA ASN A 100 10.16 10.00 -5.93
C ASN A 100 11.00 9.41 -7.07
N HIS A 101 10.34 8.77 -8.02
CA HIS A 101 10.96 8.27 -9.26
C HIS A 101 10.95 9.29 -10.40
N GLY A 102 10.41 10.49 -10.15
CA GLY A 102 10.37 11.56 -11.13
C GLY A 102 11.70 12.32 -11.21
N ASP A 103 11.72 13.34 -12.07
CA ASP A 103 12.90 14.16 -12.34
C ASP A 103 12.91 15.47 -11.55
N GLU A 104 11.80 15.83 -10.92
CA GLU A 104 11.62 17.07 -10.18
C GLU A 104 11.42 16.80 -8.71
N PRO A 105 11.84 17.72 -7.80
CA PRO A 105 11.44 17.64 -6.41
C PRO A 105 9.93 17.67 -6.29
N PHE A 106 9.39 16.84 -5.40
CA PHE A 106 7.93 16.75 -5.19
C PHE A 106 7.58 17.22 -3.77
N PRO A 107 6.90 18.37 -3.62
CA PRO A 107 6.46 18.84 -2.32
C PRO A 107 5.18 18.11 -1.90
N ILE A 108 5.18 17.63 -0.67
CA ILE A 108 4.01 17.03 -0.01
C ILE A 108 3.60 18.01 1.09
N HIS A 109 2.32 18.38 1.08
CA HIS A 109 1.75 19.27 2.07
C HIS A 109 0.82 18.50 2.99
N ARG A 110 0.75 18.89 4.24
CA ARG A 110 -0.22 18.37 5.18
C ARG A 110 -1.63 18.42 4.58
N GLY A 111 -2.34 17.31 4.61
CA GLY A 111 -3.66 17.18 4.00
C GLY A 111 -3.67 16.64 2.58
N ASP A 112 -2.52 16.49 1.95
CA ASP A 112 -2.43 15.88 0.63
C ASP A 112 -2.74 14.37 0.70
N ARG A 113 -3.46 13.88 -0.29
CA ARG A 113 -3.71 12.45 -0.47
C ARG A 113 -2.45 11.80 -1.04
N VAL A 114 -1.80 10.93 -0.27
CA VAL A 114 -0.47 10.40 -0.62
C VAL A 114 -0.47 8.92 -0.96
N ALA A 115 -1.50 8.19 -0.59
CA ALA A 115 -1.59 6.75 -0.85
C ALA A 115 -3.03 6.27 -0.69
N GLN A 116 -3.24 4.99 -0.93
CA GLN A 116 -4.51 4.30 -0.69
C GLN A 116 -4.30 3.17 0.30
N LEU A 117 -5.25 2.99 1.21
CA LEU A 117 -5.29 1.88 2.15
C LEU A 117 -6.36 0.90 1.71
N VAL A 118 -6.00 -0.37 1.57
CA VAL A 118 -6.93 -1.43 1.15
C VAL A 118 -7.00 -2.48 2.23
N LEU A 119 -8.18 -2.66 2.83
CA LEU A 119 -8.44 -3.77 3.75
C LEU A 119 -8.59 -5.06 2.94
N ALA A 120 -7.88 -6.10 3.34
CA ALA A 120 -7.92 -7.40 2.65
C ALA A 120 -7.96 -8.54 3.66
N PRO A 121 -8.65 -9.65 3.34
CA PRO A 121 -8.56 -10.87 4.15
C PRO A 121 -7.17 -11.50 4.00
N VAL A 122 -6.72 -12.17 5.06
CA VAL A 122 -5.43 -12.85 5.09
C VAL A 122 -5.63 -14.34 5.19
N THR A 123 -4.98 -15.08 4.30
CA THR A 123 -4.86 -16.53 4.40
C THR A 123 -3.41 -16.87 4.69
N GLN A 124 -3.17 -17.50 5.84
CA GLN A 124 -1.82 -17.92 6.21
C GLN A 124 -1.53 -19.32 5.65
N ALA A 125 -0.29 -19.53 5.23
CA ALA A 125 0.18 -20.83 4.77
C ALA A 125 0.80 -21.61 5.93
N ALA A 126 0.57 -22.91 5.93
CA ALA A 126 1.32 -23.86 6.75
C ALA A 126 2.21 -24.66 5.81
N TRP A 127 3.51 -24.63 6.02
CA TRP A 127 4.46 -25.34 5.18
C TRP A 127 4.36 -26.84 5.42
N GLU A 128 4.27 -27.63 4.35
CA GLU A 128 4.45 -29.06 4.34
C GLU A 128 5.74 -29.34 3.57
N GLN A 129 6.81 -29.59 4.28
CA GLN A 129 8.09 -29.87 3.65
C GLN A 129 8.09 -31.26 3.04
N VAL A 130 8.35 -31.33 1.75
CA VAL A 130 8.42 -32.59 0.98
C VAL A 130 9.76 -32.67 0.29
N ALA A 131 10.19 -33.90 -0.05
CA ALA A 131 11.45 -34.09 -0.74
C ALA A 131 11.36 -33.70 -2.22
N GLU A 132 10.19 -33.90 -2.83
CA GLU A 132 9.95 -33.62 -4.24
C GLU A 132 8.56 -33.03 -4.45
N LEU A 133 8.41 -32.23 -5.51
CA LEU A 133 7.13 -31.68 -5.96
C LEU A 133 6.64 -32.48 -7.17
N ASP A 134 5.34 -32.50 -7.38
CA ASP A 134 4.72 -33.06 -8.58
C ASP A 134 5.13 -32.26 -9.83
N ASP A 135 5.04 -32.94 -10.99
CA ASP A 135 5.33 -32.31 -12.28
C ASP A 135 4.12 -31.53 -12.81
N THR A 136 4.42 -30.44 -13.53
CA THR A 136 3.43 -29.70 -14.30
C THR A 136 3.93 -29.46 -15.72
N ALA A 137 3.04 -29.14 -16.65
CA ALA A 137 3.41 -28.82 -18.03
C ALA A 137 4.37 -27.64 -18.12
N ARG A 138 4.24 -26.63 -17.21
CA ARG A 138 5.14 -25.47 -17.14
C ARG A 138 6.49 -25.81 -16.55
N GLY A 139 6.52 -26.71 -15.55
CA GLY A 139 7.74 -27.08 -14.81
C GLY A 139 8.41 -25.86 -14.18
N SER A 140 9.72 -25.72 -14.40
CA SER A 140 10.54 -24.63 -13.87
C SER A 140 10.54 -23.37 -14.73
N GLY A 141 9.74 -23.32 -15.80
CA GLY A 141 9.68 -22.18 -16.72
C GLY A 141 9.20 -20.90 -16.02
N GLY A 142 9.96 -19.84 -16.15
CA GLY A 142 9.68 -18.55 -15.57
C GLY A 142 10.61 -17.50 -16.15
N PHE A 143 10.59 -16.29 -15.60
CA PHE A 143 11.50 -15.20 -15.99
C PHE A 143 11.49 -14.92 -17.48
N GLY A 144 10.31 -14.91 -18.12
CA GLY A 144 10.16 -14.65 -19.55
C GLY A 144 10.30 -15.88 -20.44
N SER A 145 10.19 -17.09 -19.88
CA SER A 145 10.26 -18.33 -20.66
C SER A 145 9.16 -18.44 -21.72
N THR A 146 8.09 -17.66 -21.61
CA THR A 146 6.99 -17.59 -22.60
C THR A 146 7.19 -16.53 -23.68
N GLY A 147 8.38 -15.87 -23.76
CA GLY A 147 8.71 -14.89 -24.77
C GLY A 147 8.15 -13.49 -24.50
N GLY A 148 8.49 -12.88 -23.36
CA GLY A 148 7.92 -11.62 -22.88
C GLY A 148 8.05 -10.40 -23.80
N HIS A 149 8.91 -10.43 -24.80
CA HIS A 149 9.07 -9.34 -25.80
C HIS A 149 8.50 -9.71 -27.16
N ALA A 150 7.97 -10.91 -27.33
CA ALA A 150 7.35 -11.36 -28.56
C ALA A 150 5.81 -11.26 -28.46
N LYS A 151 5.16 -11.04 -29.62
CA LYS A 151 3.71 -11.13 -29.67
C LYS A 151 3.29 -12.57 -29.39
N LEU A 152 2.31 -12.72 -28.51
CA LEU A 152 1.65 -14.00 -28.34
C LEU A 152 0.86 -14.30 -29.62
N GLY A 153 1.21 -15.36 -30.30
CA GLY A 153 0.54 -15.84 -31.50
C GLY A 153 -0.83 -16.44 -31.22
#